data_efc4f5f8ae7b8ea5f729d00cabfd29b9
#
_entry.id   efc4f5f8ae7b8ea5f729d00cabfd29b9
#
_cell.length_a   1.000
_cell.length_b   1.000
_cell.length_c   1.000
_cell.angle_alpha   90.00
_cell.angle_beta   90.00
_cell.angle_gamma   90.00
#
_symmetry.space_group_name_H-M   'P 1'
#
loop_
_entity.id
_entity.type
_entity.pdbx_description
1 polymer ?
#
loop_
_entity_poly.entity_id
_entity_poly.type
_entity_poly.pdbx_seq_one_letter_code
_entity_poly.pdbx_strand_id
1 'polypeptide(L)'
;MSYVDALFDRDGDRIHVVERLNGRREYREYPANYVFYFDDPRGKFQSIYGTPVSRFSTRNNKEFRKEMRIQSGKQLYESDINPIFRCLEDNYKGQDAPKLQTAFFDIEVDFDPVKGYSRPEDPFNPITAISVYLDWLDQMVTLVIPRSEEHTSELQSRG
;
A
#
# COMPACT_ATOMS: atom_id res chain seq x y z
N MET A 1 -15.97 7.53 -12.56
CA MET A 1 -15.62 6.28 -11.85
C MET A 1 -14.22 6.44 -11.32
N SER A 2 -13.97 6.08 -10.08
CA SER A 2 -12.63 6.15 -9.51
C SER A 2 -12.36 4.91 -8.66
N TYR A 3 -11.15 4.38 -8.76
CA TYR A 3 -10.74 3.27 -7.91
C TYR A 3 -10.37 3.76 -6.51
N VAL A 4 -10.61 2.90 -5.53
CA VAL A 4 -10.29 3.15 -4.10
C VAL A 4 -9.11 2.31 -3.66
N ASP A 5 -9.06 1.06 -4.15
CA ASP A 5 -8.03 0.09 -3.79
C ASP A 5 -7.83 -0.92 -4.93
N ALA A 6 -6.68 -1.57 -4.96
CA ALA A 6 -6.37 -2.61 -5.92
C ALA A 6 -5.48 -3.69 -5.29
N LEU A 7 -5.86 -4.95 -5.50
CA LEU A 7 -5.14 -6.12 -5.01
C LEU A 7 -4.69 -6.99 -6.20
N PHE A 8 -3.44 -7.45 -6.16
CA PHE A 8 -2.91 -8.39 -7.13
C PHE A 8 -2.97 -9.83 -6.58
N ASP A 9 -3.85 -10.65 -7.17
CA ASP A 9 -3.85 -12.09 -7.01
C ASP A 9 -2.79 -12.71 -7.94
N ARG A 10 -1.66 -13.12 -7.34
CA ARG A 10 -0.53 -13.69 -8.08
C ARG A 10 -0.79 -15.10 -8.61
N ASP A 11 -1.65 -15.86 -7.96
CA ASP A 11 -1.91 -17.25 -8.30
C ASP A 11 -2.88 -17.34 -9.49
N GLY A 12 -3.85 -16.44 -9.53
CA GLY A 12 -4.81 -16.32 -10.60
C GLY A 12 -4.39 -15.40 -11.76
N ASP A 13 -3.24 -14.70 -11.67
CA ASP A 13 -2.84 -13.65 -12.63
C ASP A 13 -3.95 -12.59 -12.82
N ARG A 14 -4.58 -12.15 -11.69
CA ARG A 14 -5.72 -11.22 -11.67
C ARG A 14 -5.46 -9.98 -10.83
N ILE A 15 -6.05 -8.87 -11.24
CA ILE A 15 -6.10 -7.64 -10.47
C ILE A 15 -7.55 -7.40 -10.04
N HIS A 16 -7.78 -7.40 -8.73
CA HIS A 16 -9.06 -7.04 -8.15
C HIS A 16 -9.03 -5.56 -7.78
N VAL A 17 -9.97 -4.79 -8.31
CA VAL A 17 -10.07 -3.36 -8.07
C VAL A 17 -11.37 -3.05 -7.36
N VAL A 18 -11.30 -2.25 -6.31
CA VAL A 18 -12.44 -1.68 -5.63
C VAL A 18 -12.69 -0.29 -6.19
N GLU A 19 -13.86 -0.09 -6.77
CA GLU A 19 -14.33 1.20 -7.27
C GLU A 19 -15.35 1.82 -6.30
N ARG A 20 -15.50 3.13 -6.36
CA ARG A 20 -16.63 3.82 -5.75
C ARG A 20 -17.50 4.44 -6.83
N LEU A 21 -18.71 3.94 -6.97
CA LEU A 21 -19.70 4.42 -7.91
C LEU A 21 -20.96 4.86 -7.13
N ASN A 22 -21.34 6.14 -7.24
CA ASN A 22 -22.52 6.70 -6.56
C ASN A 22 -22.57 6.40 -5.04
N GLY A 23 -21.40 6.47 -4.38
CA GLY A 23 -21.26 6.21 -2.94
C GLY A 23 -21.22 4.73 -2.56
N ARG A 24 -21.39 3.80 -3.49
CA ARG A 24 -21.31 2.35 -3.26
C ARG A 24 -19.97 1.79 -3.69
N ARG A 25 -19.54 0.71 -3.05
CA ARG A 25 -18.37 -0.07 -3.46
C ARG A 25 -18.80 -1.04 -4.56
N GLU A 26 -18.03 -1.04 -5.65
CA GLU A 26 -18.13 -1.98 -6.76
C GLU A 26 -16.82 -2.74 -6.88
N TYR A 27 -16.89 -4.00 -7.28
CA TYR A 27 -15.69 -4.84 -7.44
C TYR A 27 -15.52 -5.16 -8.91
N ARG A 28 -14.30 -4.91 -9.41
CA ARG A 28 -13.90 -5.22 -10.79
C ARG A 28 -12.74 -6.19 -10.79
N GLU A 29 -12.68 -7.02 -11.80
CA GLU A 29 -11.59 -7.94 -12.02
C GLU A 29 -11.00 -7.73 -13.41
N TYR A 30 -9.68 -7.62 -13.46
CA TYR A 30 -8.91 -7.46 -14.68
C TYR A 30 -7.83 -8.54 -14.77
N PRO A 31 -7.50 -9.05 -15.97
CA PRO A 31 -6.33 -9.90 -16.15
C PRO A 31 -5.07 -9.07 -15.88
N ALA A 32 -4.08 -9.66 -15.20
CA ALA A 32 -2.78 -9.05 -15.06
C ALA A 32 -2.11 -8.92 -16.44
N ASN A 33 -1.50 -7.76 -16.70
CA ASN A 33 -0.74 -7.50 -17.92
C ASN A 33 0.73 -7.32 -17.54
N TYR A 34 1.57 -8.30 -17.92
CA TYR A 34 3.00 -8.27 -17.68
C TYR A 34 3.70 -7.74 -18.92
N VAL A 35 4.46 -6.67 -18.77
CA VAL A 35 5.16 -6.01 -19.87
C VAL A 35 6.58 -5.69 -19.43
N PHE A 36 7.55 -5.89 -20.30
CA PHE A 36 8.85 -5.28 -20.20
C PHE A 36 9.38 -4.95 -21.58
N TYR A 37 10.41 -4.11 -21.62
CA TYR A 37 11.13 -3.79 -22.82
C TYR A 37 12.59 -4.22 -22.68
N PHE A 38 13.25 -4.51 -23.80
CA PHE A 38 14.65 -4.90 -23.84
C PHE A 38 15.35 -4.33 -25.06
N ASP A 39 16.65 -4.08 -24.95
CA ASP A 39 17.46 -3.55 -26.03
C ASP A 39 17.38 -4.45 -27.25
N ASP A 40 17.02 -3.85 -28.38
CA ASP A 40 16.95 -4.50 -29.67
C ASP A 40 17.20 -3.45 -30.78
N PRO A 41 18.30 -3.57 -31.55
CA PRO A 41 18.61 -2.64 -32.64
C PRO A 41 17.51 -2.51 -33.71
N ARG A 42 16.61 -3.52 -33.79
CA ARG A 42 15.44 -3.52 -34.70
C ARG A 42 14.13 -3.22 -33.96
N GLY A 43 14.21 -2.82 -32.71
CA GLY A 43 13.06 -2.49 -31.87
C GLY A 43 12.25 -1.31 -32.42
N LYS A 44 10.93 -1.40 -32.25
CA LYS A 44 9.97 -0.38 -32.73
C LYS A 44 9.71 0.74 -31.72
N PHE A 45 10.19 0.58 -30.50
CA PHE A 45 10.01 1.55 -29.42
C PHE A 45 11.37 2.17 -29.07
N GLN A 46 11.34 3.26 -28.32
CA GLN A 46 12.53 3.91 -27.77
C GLN A 46 12.50 3.88 -26.26
N SER A 47 13.64 3.59 -25.62
CA SER A 47 13.84 3.75 -24.20
C SER A 47 13.86 5.23 -23.82
N ILE A 48 13.83 5.53 -22.52
CA ILE A 48 14.02 6.91 -22.01
C ILE A 48 15.38 7.52 -22.38
N TYR A 49 16.34 6.66 -22.80
CA TYR A 49 17.68 7.09 -23.24
C TYR A 49 17.77 7.19 -24.78
N GLY A 50 16.66 7.00 -25.51
CA GLY A 50 16.63 7.06 -26.97
C GLY A 50 17.17 5.80 -27.67
N THR A 51 17.49 4.72 -26.95
CA THR A 51 17.91 3.45 -27.55
C THR A 51 16.72 2.66 -28.10
N PRO A 52 16.86 1.98 -29.28
CA PRO A 52 15.79 1.14 -29.81
C PRO A 52 15.54 -0.07 -28.90
N VAL A 53 14.26 -0.34 -28.60
CA VAL A 53 13.84 -1.47 -27.76
C VAL A 53 12.66 -2.22 -28.35
N SER A 54 12.61 -3.52 -28.08
CA SER A 54 11.45 -4.37 -28.34
C SER A 54 10.62 -4.56 -27.07
N ARG A 55 9.31 -4.76 -27.26
CA ARG A 55 8.35 -4.99 -26.18
C ARG A 55 7.94 -6.44 -26.13
N PHE A 56 7.96 -7.03 -24.94
CA PHE A 56 7.27 -8.28 -24.62
C PHE A 56 6.05 -8.00 -23.75
N SER A 57 4.96 -8.72 -24.00
CA SER A 57 3.72 -8.61 -23.23
C SER A 57 3.01 -9.94 -23.14
N THR A 58 2.55 -10.31 -21.95
CA THR A 58 1.78 -11.54 -21.71
C THR A 58 0.85 -11.36 -20.51
N ARG A 59 -0.16 -12.22 -20.41
CA ARG A 59 -1.05 -12.32 -19.23
C ARG A 59 -0.67 -13.45 -18.29
N ASN A 60 0.45 -14.11 -18.51
CA ASN A 60 0.92 -15.27 -17.76
C ASN A 60 2.26 -14.98 -17.09
N ASN A 61 2.31 -15.03 -15.76
CA ASN A 61 3.52 -14.75 -14.99
C ASN A 61 4.67 -15.75 -15.29
N LYS A 62 4.35 -17.02 -15.55
CA LYS A 62 5.39 -18.03 -15.87
C LYS A 62 6.07 -17.72 -17.21
N GLU A 63 5.28 -17.32 -18.22
CA GLU A 63 5.81 -16.89 -19.52
C GLU A 63 6.65 -15.64 -19.39
N PHE A 64 6.16 -14.64 -18.61
CA PHE A 64 6.88 -13.41 -18.33
C PHE A 64 8.27 -13.69 -17.74
N ARG A 65 8.32 -14.49 -16.67
CA ARG A 65 9.59 -14.85 -16.03
C ARG A 65 10.50 -15.66 -16.92
N LYS A 66 9.95 -16.52 -17.78
CA LYS A 66 10.72 -17.28 -18.77
C LYS A 66 11.37 -16.34 -19.77
N GLU A 67 10.61 -15.41 -20.35
CA GLU A 67 11.12 -14.47 -21.33
C GLU A 67 12.16 -13.52 -20.75
N MET A 68 11.95 -13.00 -19.53
CA MET A 68 12.95 -12.20 -18.83
C MET A 68 14.31 -12.94 -18.69
N ARG A 69 14.28 -14.26 -18.43
CA ARG A 69 15.52 -15.05 -18.37
C ARG A 69 16.18 -15.18 -19.73
N ILE A 70 15.39 -15.37 -20.80
CA ILE A 70 15.92 -15.44 -22.17
C ILE A 70 16.62 -14.12 -22.53
N GLN A 71 16.05 -12.98 -22.11
CA GLN A 71 16.59 -11.67 -22.42
C GLN A 71 17.57 -11.13 -21.36
N SER A 72 17.99 -11.93 -20.36
CA SER A 72 18.79 -11.47 -19.21
C SER A 72 20.17 -10.90 -19.55
N GLY A 73 20.70 -11.20 -20.75
CA GLY A 73 21.94 -10.61 -21.26
C GLY A 73 21.79 -9.21 -21.85
N LYS A 74 20.59 -8.66 -21.89
CA LYS A 74 20.27 -7.31 -22.40
C LYS A 74 19.85 -6.39 -21.28
N GLN A 75 19.88 -5.08 -21.53
CA GLN A 75 19.25 -4.11 -20.63
C GLN A 75 17.73 -4.32 -20.71
N LEU A 76 17.11 -4.52 -19.54
CA LEU A 76 15.66 -4.61 -19.40
C LEU A 76 15.12 -3.32 -18.80
N TYR A 77 13.94 -2.91 -19.26
CA TYR A 77 13.22 -1.73 -18.78
C TYR A 77 11.80 -2.11 -18.36
N GLU A 78 11.32 -1.51 -17.29
CA GLU A 78 9.97 -1.71 -16.74
C GLU A 78 9.66 -3.17 -16.35
N SER A 79 10.67 -4.00 -16.16
CA SER A 79 10.52 -5.41 -15.83
C SER A 79 10.07 -5.67 -14.39
N ASP A 80 10.15 -4.67 -13.54
CA ASP A 80 9.83 -4.66 -12.11
C ASP A 80 8.52 -3.93 -11.77
N ILE A 81 7.86 -3.34 -12.78
CA ILE A 81 6.59 -2.64 -12.56
C ILE A 81 5.52 -3.64 -12.13
N ASN A 82 4.90 -3.37 -10.97
CA ASN A 82 3.79 -4.16 -10.48
C ASN A 82 2.61 -4.08 -11.48
N PRO A 83 2.01 -5.22 -11.88
CA PRO A 83 0.87 -5.27 -12.79
C PRO A 83 -0.34 -4.41 -12.37
N ILE A 84 -0.51 -4.11 -11.08
CA ILE A 84 -1.51 -3.16 -10.59
C ILE A 84 -1.38 -1.81 -11.29
N PHE A 85 -0.16 -1.24 -11.35
CA PHE A 85 0.04 0.09 -11.96
C PHE A 85 -0.31 0.11 -13.45
N ARG A 86 -0.02 -0.98 -14.16
CA ARG A 86 -0.45 -1.08 -15.57
C ARG A 86 -1.97 -1.19 -15.71
N CYS A 87 -2.60 -1.98 -14.86
CA CYS A 87 -4.05 -2.08 -14.83
C CYS A 87 -4.70 -0.71 -14.55
N LEU A 88 -4.16 0.04 -13.59
CA LEU A 88 -4.67 1.37 -13.26
C LEU A 88 -4.43 2.38 -14.38
N GLU A 89 -3.26 2.37 -15.03
CA GLU A 89 -2.97 3.20 -16.19
C GLU A 89 -3.91 2.89 -17.37
N ASP A 90 -4.12 1.61 -17.67
CA ASP A 90 -4.94 1.17 -18.81
C ASP A 90 -6.43 1.49 -18.62
N ASN A 91 -6.95 1.46 -17.37
CA ASN A 91 -8.39 1.53 -17.11
C ASN A 91 -8.84 2.79 -16.37
N TYR A 92 -7.94 3.51 -15.67
CA TYR A 92 -8.31 4.63 -14.78
C TYR A 92 -7.54 5.93 -15.07
N LYS A 93 -6.68 5.95 -16.09
CA LYS A 93 -5.95 7.17 -16.49
C LYS A 93 -6.90 8.34 -16.75
N GLY A 94 -6.56 9.50 -16.18
CA GLY A 94 -7.33 10.72 -16.33
C GLY A 94 -8.65 10.75 -15.57
N GLN A 95 -8.88 9.79 -14.68
CA GLN A 95 -10.03 9.82 -13.76
C GLN A 95 -9.64 10.50 -12.44
N ASP A 96 -10.57 11.27 -11.88
CA ASP A 96 -10.37 11.89 -10.58
C ASP A 96 -10.29 10.85 -9.47
N ALA A 97 -9.45 11.11 -8.47
CA ALA A 97 -9.40 10.30 -7.25
C ALA A 97 -10.73 10.41 -6.48
N PRO A 98 -11.22 9.33 -5.88
CA PRO A 98 -12.43 9.39 -5.05
C PRO A 98 -12.15 10.21 -3.79
N LYS A 99 -13.16 10.93 -3.30
CA LYS A 99 -13.10 11.52 -1.97
C LYS A 99 -13.09 10.37 -0.95
N LEU A 100 -11.96 10.17 -0.29
CA LEU A 100 -11.81 9.20 0.79
C LEU A 100 -12.25 9.82 2.13
N GLN A 101 -12.72 8.99 3.04
CA GLN A 101 -12.89 9.33 4.45
C GLN A 101 -11.63 8.85 5.15
N THR A 102 -10.84 9.79 5.66
CA THR A 102 -9.56 9.51 6.30
C THR A 102 -9.66 9.67 7.79
N ALA A 103 -9.22 8.67 8.54
CA ALA A 103 -9.07 8.76 9.99
C ALA A 103 -7.58 8.67 10.33
N PHE A 104 -7.10 9.57 11.16
CA PHE A 104 -5.77 9.51 11.77
C PHE A 104 -5.94 9.06 13.20
N PHE A 105 -5.16 8.11 13.64
CA PHE A 105 -5.21 7.66 15.02
C PHE A 105 -3.80 7.57 15.61
N ASP A 106 -3.73 7.80 16.90
CA ASP A 106 -2.52 7.67 17.70
C ASP A 106 -2.84 6.97 19.01
N ILE A 107 -1.89 6.17 19.50
CA ILE A 107 -2.04 5.36 20.71
C ILE A 107 -0.89 5.67 21.65
N GLU A 108 -1.24 6.10 22.87
CA GLU A 108 -0.29 6.30 23.94
C GLU A 108 -0.28 5.07 24.84
N VAL A 109 0.90 4.62 25.20
CA VAL A 109 1.12 3.50 26.14
C VAL A 109 1.87 3.98 27.37
N ASP A 110 1.68 3.31 28.48
CA ASP A 110 2.41 3.61 29.72
C ASP A 110 3.91 3.27 29.55
N PHE A 111 4.73 3.81 30.43
CA PHE A 111 6.16 3.56 30.49
C PHE A 111 6.50 2.79 31.77
N ASP A 112 7.16 1.65 31.62
CA ASP A 112 7.71 0.90 32.75
C ASP A 112 9.16 1.38 33.01
N PRO A 113 9.47 1.88 34.22
CA PRO A 113 10.80 2.42 34.52
C PRO A 113 11.93 1.38 34.50
N VAL A 114 11.60 0.08 34.56
CA VAL A 114 12.57 -1.02 34.53
C VAL A 114 12.68 -1.63 33.15
N LYS A 115 11.55 -1.90 32.49
CA LYS A 115 11.47 -2.56 31.19
C LYS A 115 11.44 -1.60 30.01
N GLY A 116 11.07 -0.32 30.23
CA GLY A 116 10.91 0.68 29.17
C GLY A 116 9.55 0.61 28.46
N TYR A 117 9.54 0.94 27.18
CA TYR A 117 8.35 0.85 26.33
C TYR A 117 8.12 -0.57 25.82
N SER A 118 6.85 -0.94 25.71
CA SER A 118 6.43 -2.19 25.07
C SER A 118 6.88 -2.27 23.62
N ARG A 119 7.08 -3.50 23.14
CA ARG A 119 7.28 -3.78 21.72
C ARG A 119 6.06 -4.52 21.18
N PRO A 120 5.81 -4.49 19.87
CA PRO A 120 4.67 -5.21 19.28
C PRO A 120 4.67 -6.71 19.60
N GLU A 121 5.87 -7.30 19.74
CA GLU A 121 6.06 -8.73 20.05
C GLU A 121 5.86 -9.06 21.55
N ASP A 122 5.99 -8.05 22.43
CA ASP A 122 5.82 -8.17 23.88
C ASP A 122 5.10 -6.94 24.45
N PRO A 123 3.76 -6.88 24.32
CA PRO A 123 2.94 -5.73 24.70
C PRO A 123 2.56 -5.77 26.19
N PHE A 124 3.49 -5.45 27.08
CA PHE A 124 3.28 -5.51 28.53
C PHE A 124 2.76 -4.20 29.15
N ASN A 125 2.95 -3.05 28.49
CA ASN A 125 2.43 -1.78 29.00
C ASN A 125 0.97 -1.57 28.58
N PRO A 126 0.09 -1.08 29.47
CA PRO A 126 -1.29 -0.76 29.13
C PRO A 126 -1.35 0.45 28.19
N ILE A 127 -2.37 0.49 27.34
CA ILE A 127 -2.73 1.67 26.58
C ILE A 127 -3.33 2.69 27.54
N THR A 128 -2.84 3.92 27.53
CA THR A 128 -3.30 5.01 28.42
C THR A 128 -4.19 6.00 27.70
N ALA A 129 -4.00 6.19 26.40
CA ALA A 129 -4.89 7.03 25.59
C ALA A 129 -4.94 6.54 24.15
N ILE A 130 -6.06 6.83 23.49
CA ILE A 130 -6.23 6.67 22.05
C ILE A 130 -6.84 7.97 21.53
N SER A 131 -6.18 8.62 20.58
CA SER A 131 -6.68 9.79 19.89
C SER A 131 -7.03 9.46 18.45
N VAL A 132 -8.20 9.89 17.99
CA VAL A 132 -8.67 9.67 16.61
C VAL A 132 -9.16 11.00 16.03
N TYR A 133 -8.56 11.43 14.92
CA TYR A 133 -9.07 12.54 14.14
C TYR A 133 -9.84 12.02 12.92
N LEU A 134 -11.08 12.46 12.74
CA LEU A 134 -11.98 12.07 11.65
C LEU A 134 -12.08 13.24 10.66
N ASP A 135 -11.31 13.16 9.57
CA ASP A 135 -11.20 14.20 8.53
C ASP A 135 -12.58 14.66 8.00
N TRP A 136 -13.49 13.71 7.74
CA TRP A 136 -14.80 14.01 7.15
C TRP A 136 -15.79 14.70 8.11
N LEU A 137 -15.50 14.71 9.41
CA LEU A 137 -16.29 15.36 10.44
C LEU A 137 -15.58 16.57 11.05
N ASP A 138 -14.30 16.77 10.72
CA ASP A 138 -13.42 17.75 11.38
C ASP A 138 -13.47 17.61 12.92
N GLN A 139 -13.39 16.37 13.40
CA GLN A 139 -13.52 16.06 14.83
C GLN A 139 -12.35 15.25 15.35
N MET A 140 -11.87 15.66 16.53
CA MET A 140 -10.92 14.91 17.34
C MET A 140 -11.66 14.24 18.50
N VAL A 141 -11.45 12.94 18.68
CA VAL A 141 -11.94 12.16 19.81
C VAL A 141 -10.73 11.58 20.53
N THR A 142 -10.64 11.85 21.84
CA THR A 142 -9.58 11.28 22.68
C THR A 142 -10.21 10.47 23.81
N LEU A 143 -9.87 9.20 23.88
CA LEU A 143 -10.20 8.28 24.96
C LEU A 143 -9.00 8.17 25.88
N VAL A 144 -9.20 8.44 27.18
CA VAL A 144 -8.13 8.40 28.19
C VAL A 144 -8.55 7.46 29.32
N ILE A 145 -7.66 6.60 29.74
CA ILE A 145 -7.87 5.79 30.94
C ILE A 145 -7.46 6.64 32.15
N PRO A 146 -8.39 6.95 33.10
CA PRO A 146 -8.03 7.68 34.28
C PRO A 146 -7.00 6.88 35.12
N ARG A 147 -5.93 7.53 35.57
CA ARG A 147 -5.06 6.93 36.57
C ARG A 147 -5.86 6.79 37.87
N SER A 148 -5.89 5.59 38.44
CA SER A 148 -6.43 5.41 39.80
C SER A 148 -5.54 6.18 40.78
N GLU A 149 -6.14 6.87 41.77
CA GLU A 149 -5.42 7.69 42.76
C GLU A 149 -4.44 6.88 43.61
N GLU A 150 -4.50 5.56 43.59
CA GLU A 150 -3.62 4.66 44.32
C GLU A 150 -2.12 4.75 43.94
N HIS A 151 -1.81 5.21 42.72
CA HIS A 151 -0.41 5.39 42.30
C HIS A 151 0.23 6.73 42.69
N THR A 152 -0.57 7.71 43.15
CA THR A 152 -0.04 9.02 43.58
C THR A 152 0.48 9.01 45.03
N SER A 153 0.09 8.07 45.85
CA SER A 153 0.49 8.01 47.25
C SER A 153 1.94 7.48 47.47
N GLU A 154 2.48 6.71 46.56
CA GLU A 154 3.84 6.17 46.72
C GLU A 154 4.94 7.17 46.32
N LEU A 155 4.64 8.16 45.47
CA LEU A 155 5.61 9.18 45.09
C LEU A 155 5.76 10.32 46.10
N GLN A 156 4.77 10.50 47.01
CA GLN A 156 4.81 11.52 48.05
C GLN A 156 5.52 11.05 49.36
N SER A 157 5.81 9.76 49.49
CA SER A 157 6.46 9.22 50.69
C SER A 157 7.99 9.14 50.61
N ARG A 158 8.61 9.63 49.52
CA ARG A 158 10.09 9.68 49.35
C ARG A 158 10.62 11.12 49.20
N GLY A 159 10.07 12.05 50.00
CA GLY A 159 10.59 13.39 50.22
C GLY A 159 11.35 13.45 51.54
#